data_4b340a8d40bffe1cff04ea3f0bff81d8
#
_entry.id   4b340a8d40bffe1cff04ea3f0bff81d8
#
_cell.length_a   1.000
_cell.length_b   1.000
_cell.length_c   1.000
_cell.angle_alpha   90.00
_cell.angle_beta   90.00
_cell.angle_gamma   90.00
#
_symmetry.space_group_name_H-M   'P 1'
#
loop_
_entity.id
_entity.type
_entity.pdbx_description
1 polymer ?
#
loop_
_entity_poly.entity_id
_entity_poly.type
_entity_poly.pdbx_seq_one_letter_code
_entity_poly.pdbx_strand_id
1 'polypeptide(L)'
;MVHNQLHAIDLIIIAAYLISMVLIGVVVVKKVQSMDDYYLGGRSFGPLVLMATVCATIIGGSGLMGRAGVAYSSGFKAIMTALPYLLGMFIFSGFAGRISAVGTTFHVTSIPDLFEQRFGKTSKVILGGLIAFTMMGTVASQVTATATIINMLGNEIGLSYEMGALIACVVFIVYTATSGLFGVIYTDVFQFVMLILFVYILIPSASLVKLGGLSVFLEGLAPELAKPYLDGGIVGDIITYFVFTLAGAEMWQRAFAAKSQKAAKEGLFLGTLAYGLTIPLVWFMGVVAHQLVSAEKLAQYGSTDAVVPALAIEILPVGLTGLALAGILSVIMSTADSYLIVSVQTCVHDIYKAFNPNISEKKELRLTRVFAVILPLGALVIALYIKNAYSILMFAWSFYAAAAGLPAFAALYWKKATKAGIIAGMVAGFTVCVGWKLAGVPFGLGPTVPGAIACAAALVGVSLATYRKAPTPFLDPYQNAAGR
;
A
#
# COMPACT_ATOMS: atom_id res chain seq x y z
N MET A 1 -37.15 -11.26 11.26
CA MET A 1 -36.90 -10.45 10.05
C MET A 1 -36.00 -9.28 10.49
N VAL A 2 -34.69 -9.41 10.33
CA VAL A 2 -33.75 -8.33 10.61
C VAL A 2 -33.68 -7.51 9.34
N HIS A 3 -34.08 -6.25 9.40
CA HIS A 3 -33.97 -5.32 8.30
C HIS A 3 -32.48 -5.07 8.02
N ASN A 4 -32.00 -5.56 6.88
CA ASN A 4 -30.66 -5.35 6.36
C ASN A 4 -30.53 -4.00 5.64
N GLN A 5 -31.08 -2.96 6.22
CA GLN A 5 -30.96 -1.58 5.74
C GLN A 5 -30.05 -0.81 6.69
N LEU A 6 -29.17 0.02 6.12
CA LEU A 6 -28.35 0.94 6.92
C LEU A 6 -29.24 1.91 7.67
N HIS A 7 -29.06 1.94 8.97
CA HIS A 7 -29.80 2.83 9.84
C HIS A 7 -29.10 4.21 9.92
N ALA A 8 -29.86 5.27 10.17
CA ALA A 8 -29.30 6.63 10.33
C ALA A 8 -28.16 6.69 11.37
N ILE A 9 -28.22 5.86 12.42
CA ILE A 9 -27.16 5.75 13.43
C ILE A 9 -25.83 5.29 12.79
N ASP A 10 -25.85 4.34 11.87
CA ASP A 10 -24.64 3.84 11.20
C ASP A 10 -24.00 4.95 10.34
N LEU A 11 -24.82 5.72 9.62
CA LEU A 11 -24.36 6.86 8.84
C LEU A 11 -23.78 7.97 9.72
N ILE A 12 -24.38 8.24 10.89
CA ILE A 12 -23.87 9.22 11.87
C ILE A 12 -22.51 8.78 12.39
N ILE A 13 -22.31 7.49 12.70
CA ILE A 13 -21.02 6.95 13.16
C ILE A 13 -19.95 7.10 12.07
N ILE A 14 -20.28 6.76 10.83
CA ILE A 14 -19.35 6.93 9.70
C ILE A 14 -19.00 8.41 9.50
N ALA A 15 -19.98 9.31 9.53
CA ALA A 15 -19.74 10.74 9.41
C ALA A 15 -18.88 11.28 10.56
N ALA A 16 -19.15 10.86 11.80
CA ALA A 16 -18.36 11.24 12.97
C ALA A 16 -16.91 10.75 12.84
N TYR A 17 -16.69 9.55 12.34
CA TYR A 17 -15.34 9.05 12.03
C TYR A 17 -14.64 9.96 10.99
N LEU A 18 -15.25 10.25 9.86
CA LEU A 18 -14.66 11.08 8.81
C LEU A 18 -14.35 12.50 9.31
N ILE A 19 -15.26 13.09 10.08
CA ILE A 19 -15.05 14.40 10.71
C ILE A 19 -13.87 14.36 11.69
N SER A 20 -13.75 13.29 12.50
CA SER A 20 -12.64 13.15 13.45
C SER A 20 -11.29 13.09 12.74
N MET A 21 -11.20 12.44 11.58
CA MET A 21 -9.97 12.41 10.76
C MET A 21 -9.57 13.80 10.28
N VAL A 22 -10.53 14.57 9.75
CA VAL A 22 -10.27 15.94 9.33
C VAL A 22 -9.81 16.81 10.50
N LEU A 23 -10.44 16.69 11.67
CA LEU A 23 -10.07 17.44 12.87
C LEU A 23 -8.64 17.10 13.35
N ILE A 24 -8.28 15.82 13.38
CA ILE A 24 -6.89 15.41 13.72
C ILE A 24 -5.91 16.04 12.73
N GLY A 25 -6.18 15.97 11.42
CA GLY A 25 -5.35 16.59 10.39
C GLY A 25 -5.13 18.09 10.63
N VAL A 26 -6.19 18.85 10.92
CA VAL A 26 -6.12 20.30 11.20
C VAL A 26 -5.31 20.61 12.45
N VAL A 27 -5.43 19.80 13.51
CA VAL A 27 -4.67 20.01 14.76
C VAL A 27 -3.19 19.76 14.54
N VAL A 28 -2.85 18.72 13.78
CA VAL A 28 -1.47 18.28 13.57
C VAL A 28 -0.72 19.19 12.60
N VAL A 29 -1.38 19.87 11.68
CA VAL A 29 -0.77 20.84 10.73
C VAL A 29 0.17 21.84 11.44
N LYS A 30 -0.16 22.27 12.65
CA LYS A 30 0.67 23.21 13.43
C LYS A 30 2.06 22.67 13.82
N LYS A 31 2.26 21.33 13.74
CA LYS A 31 3.53 20.68 14.07
C LYS A 31 4.47 20.58 12.87
N VAL A 32 3.98 20.81 11.65
CA VAL A 32 4.77 20.74 10.43
C VAL A 32 5.44 22.11 10.19
N GLN A 33 6.73 22.21 10.50
CA GLN A 33 7.51 23.46 10.39
C GLN A 33 8.57 23.40 9.27
N SER A 34 8.94 22.20 8.84
CA SER A 34 9.98 21.95 7.82
C SER A 34 9.51 20.93 6.79
N MET A 35 10.27 20.81 5.68
CA MET A 35 10.02 19.75 4.69
C MET A 35 10.40 18.36 5.24
N ASP A 36 11.35 18.26 6.19
CA ASP A 36 11.65 16.98 6.88
C ASP A 36 10.49 16.55 7.78
N ASP A 37 9.84 17.52 8.46
CA ASP A 37 8.60 17.22 9.20
C ASP A 37 7.49 16.75 8.27
N TYR A 38 7.34 17.38 7.11
CA TYR A 38 6.31 17.03 6.15
C TYR A 38 6.50 15.64 5.54
N TYR A 39 7.74 15.30 5.13
CA TYR A 39 8.03 14.04 4.45
C TYR A 39 8.42 12.89 5.38
N LEU A 40 9.05 13.17 6.55
CA LEU A 40 9.59 12.16 7.47
C LEU A 40 9.13 12.31 8.92
N GLY A 41 8.25 13.27 9.21
CA GLY A 41 7.76 13.50 10.58
C GLY A 41 8.89 13.81 11.57
N GLY A 42 9.95 14.53 11.14
CA GLY A 42 11.09 14.90 11.96
C GLY A 42 11.91 13.70 12.47
N ARG A 43 11.80 12.52 11.85
CA ARG A 43 12.50 11.28 12.23
C ARG A 43 12.33 10.93 13.73
N SER A 44 11.10 11.08 14.24
CA SER A 44 10.82 11.03 15.68
C SER A 44 10.11 9.76 16.16
N PHE A 45 9.73 8.85 15.24
CA PHE A 45 8.80 7.77 15.58
C PHE A 45 9.46 6.57 16.25
N GLY A 46 8.84 6.14 17.35
CA GLY A 46 9.24 4.94 18.10
C GLY A 46 8.65 3.65 17.51
N PRO A 47 9.09 2.47 18.01
CA PRO A 47 8.72 1.18 17.41
C PRO A 47 7.22 0.87 17.44
N LEU A 48 6.48 1.23 18.48
CA LEU A 48 5.04 0.97 18.57
C LEU A 48 4.23 1.82 17.61
N VAL A 49 4.62 3.10 17.43
CA VAL A 49 3.99 3.99 16.45
C VAL A 49 4.27 3.48 15.03
N LEU A 50 5.52 3.08 14.76
CA LEU A 50 5.89 2.47 13.48
C LEU A 50 5.15 1.15 13.25
N MET A 51 4.98 0.30 14.26
CA MET A 51 4.18 -0.92 14.16
C MET A 51 2.77 -0.61 13.67
N ALA A 52 2.09 0.34 14.32
CA ALA A 52 0.72 0.70 13.99
C ALA A 52 0.60 1.26 12.56
N THR A 53 1.46 2.23 12.18
CA THR A 53 1.43 2.81 10.83
C THR A 53 1.84 1.81 9.75
N VAL A 54 2.82 0.93 10.00
CA VAL A 54 3.22 -0.13 9.05
C VAL A 54 2.05 -1.08 8.81
N CYS A 55 1.41 -1.59 9.87
CA CYS A 55 0.28 -2.50 9.74
C CYS A 55 -0.90 -1.82 9.02
N ALA A 56 -1.28 -0.61 9.43
CA ALA A 56 -2.36 0.15 8.83
C ALA A 56 -2.12 0.45 7.35
N THR A 57 -0.87 0.76 6.96
CA THR A 57 -0.53 1.06 5.56
C THR A 57 -0.51 -0.17 4.66
N ILE A 58 -0.03 -1.32 5.17
CA ILE A 58 0.09 -2.55 4.37
C ILE A 58 -1.28 -3.10 3.97
N ILE A 59 -2.25 -3.04 4.87
CA ILE A 59 -3.52 -3.75 4.68
C ILE A 59 -4.33 -3.12 3.55
N GLY A 60 -4.64 -1.85 3.60
CA GLY A 60 -5.39 -1.11 2.57
C GLY A 60 -6.73 -1.72 2.17
N GLY A 61 -7.51 -0.97 1.40
CA GLY A 61 -8.80 -1.44 0.88
C GLY A 61 -8.65 -2.64 -0.06
N SER A 62 -7.69 -2.62 -0.96
CA SER A 62 -7.40 -3.77 -1.84
C SER A 62 -6.84 -4.98 -1.08
N GLY A 63 -6.10 -4.76 0.02
CA GLY A 63 -5.60 -5.82 0.90
C GLY A 63 -6.69 -6.46 1.77
N LEU A 64 -7.67 -5.70 2.21
CA LEU A 64 -8.82 -6.20 2.98
C LEU A 64 -9.95 -6.66 2.04
N MET A 65 -10.57 -5.73 1.32
CA MET A 65 -11.76 -5.99 0.51
C MET A 65 -11.42 -6.82 -0.72
N GLY A 66 -10.40 -6.42 -1.48
CA GLY A 66 -10.00 -7.13 -2.69
C GLY A 66 -9.50 -8.53 -2.40
N ARG A 67 -8.71 -8.72 -1.34
CA ARG A 67 -8.23 -10.06 -0.95
C ARG A 67 -9.33 -10.94 -0.36
N ALA A 68 -10.27 -10.38 0.39
CA ALA A 68 -11.46 -11.11 0.82
C ALA A 68 -12.34 -11.50 -0.39
N GLY A 69 -12.44 -10.66 -1.42
CA GLY A 69 -13.08 -11.01 -2.69
C GLY A 69 -12.38 -12.15 -3.42
N VAL A 70 -11.02 -12.18 -3.41
CA VAL A 70 -10.24 -13.33 -3.90
C VAL A 70 -10.50 -14.58 -3.05
N ALA A 71 -10.62 -14.45 -1.72
CA ALA A 71 -10.96 -15.58 -0.85
C ALA A 71 -12.38 -16.10 -1.10
N TYR A 72 -13.33 -15.22 -1.35
CA TYR A 72 -14.69 -15.57 -1.75
C TYR A 72 -14.70 -16.36 -3.07
N SER A 73 -14.01 -15.88 -4.10
CA SER A 73 -14.04 -16.51 -5.44
C SER A 73 -13.08 -17.70 -5.60
N SER A 74 -11.98 -17.75 -4.85
CA SER A 74 -10.87 -18.69 -5.09
C SER A 74 -10.24 -19.22 -3.78
N GLY A 75 -10.90 -19.03 -2.65
CA GLY A 75 -10.54 -19.62 -1.35
C GLY A 75 -9.10 -19.38 -0.93
N PHE A 76 -8.34 -20.47 -0.84
CA PHE A 76 -6.96 -20.48 -0.31
C PHE A 76 -5.95 -19.63 -1.13
N LYS A 77 -6.29 -19.25 -2.38
CA LYS A 77 -5.48 -18.34 -3.20
C LYS A 77 -5.16 -17.03 -2.47
N ALA A 78 -6.11 -16.52 -1.68
CA ALA A 78 -5.93 -15.29 -0.92
C ALA A 78 -4.78 -15.38 0.12
N ILE A 79 -4.61 -16.55 0.76
CA ILE A 79 -3.48 -16.83 1.67
C ILE A 79 -2.19 -16.97 0.88
N MET A 80 -2.19 -17.74 -0.21
CA MET A 80 -0.99 -18.00 -1.01
C MET A 80 -0.37 -16.72 -1.58
N THR A 81 -1.18 -15.75 -1.97
CA THR A 81 -0.69 -14.43 -2.44
C THR A 81 -0.27 -13.50 -1.31
N ALA A 82 -0.81 -13.67 -0.09
CA ALA A 82 -0.44 -12.84 1.06
C ALA A 82 0.89 -13.25 1.70
N LEU A 83 1.18 -14.57 1.77
CA LEU A 83 2.39 -15.08 2.42
C LEU A 83 3.70 -14.57 1.80
N PRO A 84 3.87 -14.47 0.47
CA PRO A 84 5.08 -13.92 -0.13
C PRO A 84 5.33 -12.45 0.24
N TYR A 85 4.27 -11.65 0.34
CA TYR A 85 4.39 -10.28 0.83
C TYR A 85 4.84 -10.26 2.29
N LEU A 86 4.25 -11.09 3.14
CA LEU A 86 4.63 -11.23 4.56
C LEU A 86 6.10 -11.63 4.70
N LEU A 87 6.56 -12.64 3.94
CA LEU A 87 7.96 -13.08 3.94
C LEU A 87 8.90 -11.96 3.45
N GLY A 88 8.53 -11.27 2.38
CA GLY A 88 9.28 -10.12 1.88
C GLY A 88 9.40 -9.00 2.92
N MET A 89 8.33 -8.72 3.67
CA MET A 89 8.33 -7.74 4.74
C MET A 89 9.15 -8.16 5.96
N PHE A 90 9.19 -9.46 6.32
CA PHE A 90 10.12 -9.93 7.36
C PHE A 90 11.58 -9.74 6.93
N ILE A 91 11.91 -10.07 5.68
CA ILE A 91 13.25 -9.81 5.12
C ILE A 91 13.54 -8.31 5.12
N PHE A 92 12.59 -7.48 4.67
CA PHE A 92 12.71 -6.02 4.67
C PHE A 92 12.98 -5.47 6.07
N SER A 93 12.28 -5.95 7.10
CA SER A 93 12.50 -5.52 8.48
C SER A 93 13.93 -5.78 8.95
N GLY A 94 14.59 -6.80 8.42
CA GLY A 94 16.00 -7.14 8.70
C GLY A 94 16.97 -6.05 8.28
N PHE A 95 16.70 -5.34 7.16
CA PHE A 95 17.55 -4.25 6.69
C PHE A 95 16.98 -2.83 6.91
N ALA A 96 15.84 -2.71 7.57
CA ALA A 96 15.25 -1.42 7.92
C ALA A 96 16.20 -0.54 8.77
N GLY A 97 16.96 -1.13 9.68
CA GLY A 97 17.99 -0.43 10.45
C GLY A 97 19.09 0.17 9.55
N ARG A 98 19.52 -0.53 8.50
CA ARG A 98 20.49 -0.01 7.53
C ARG A 98 19.90 1.14 6.70
N ILE A 99 18.61 1.04 6.31
CA ILE A 99 17.91 2.13 5.63
C ILE A 99 17.90 3.38 6.51
N SER A 100 17.48 3.24 7.77
CA SER A 100 17.51 4.34 8.76
C SER A 100 18.90 4.94 8.92
N ALA A 101 19.94 4.10 9.01
CA ALA A 101 21.34 4.54 9.10
C ALA A 101 21.79 5.33 7.85
N VAL A 102 21.47 4.86 6.66
CA VAL A 102 21.74 5.56 5.40
C VAL A 102 21.02 6.92 5.40
N GLY A 103 19.76 6.96 5.79
CA GLY A 103 18.96 8.19 5.87
C GLY A 103 19.56 9.24 6.79
N THR A 104 20.08 8.83 7.95
CA THR A 104 20.70 9.76 8.93
C THR A 104 22.12 10.16 8.54
N THR A 105 22.94 9.22 8.07
CA THR A 105 24.37 9.48 7.76
C THR A 105 24.54 10.31 6.48
N PHE A 106 23.71 10.05 5.47
CA PHE A 106 23.82 10.69 4.15
C PHE A 106 22.70 11.69 3.86
N HIS A 107 21.86 12.01 4.85
CA HIS A 107 20.71 12.93 4.72
C HIS A 107 19.76 12.56 3.57
N VAL A 108 19.58 11.26 3.34
CA VAL A 108 18.66 10.72 2.34
C VAL A 108 17.24 10.73 2.91
N THR A 109 16.27 11.16 2.12
CA THR A 109 14.86 11.27 2.51
C THR A 109 13.94 10.32 1.73
N SER A 110 14.44 9.77 0.62
CA SER A 110 13.68 8.87 -0.27
C SER A 110 14.59 7.84 -0.93
N ILE A 111 14.01 6.79 -1.56
CA ILE A 111 14.81 5.86 -2.38
C ILE A 111 15.44 6.59 -3.58
N PRO A 112 14.74 7.46 -4.32
CA PRO A 112 15.35 8.25 -5.39
C PRO A 112 16.53 9.11 -4.93
N ASP A 113 16.53 9.68 -3.73
CA ASP A 113 17.69 10.39 -3.17
C ASP A 113 18.92 9.48 -3.02
N LEU A 114 18.71 8.26 -2.51
CA LEU A 114 19.78 7.26 -2.45
C LEU A 114 20.34 6.95 -3.83
N PHE A 115 19.47 6.84 -4.84
CA PHE A 115 19.87 6.59 -6.22
C PHE A 115 20.64 7.79 -6.81
N GLU A 116 20.24 9.03 -6.49
CA GLU A 116 20.97 10.21 -6.93
C GLU A 116 22.40 10.24 -6.39
N GLN A 117 22.55 10.05 -5.08
CA GLN A 117 23.87 10.09 -4.43
C GLN A 117 24.80 8.98 -4.91
N ARG A 118 24.24 7.83 -5.27
CA ARG A 118 25.03 6.68 -5.68
C ARG A 118 25.21 6.57 -7.19
N PHE A 119 24.16 6.85 -7.97
CA PHE A 119 24.11 6.60 -9.42
C PHE A 119 23.81 7.86 -10.25
N GLY A 120 23.57 8.99 -9.60
CA GLY A 120 23.34 10.28 -10.23
C GLY A 120 21.88 10.55 -10.63
N LYS A 121 21.62 11.77 -11.04
CA LYS A 121 20.30 12.37 -11.31
C LYS A 121 19.41 11.52 -12.24
N THR A 122 19.96 10.94 -13.31
CA THR A 122 19.18 10.15 -14.27
C THR A 122 18.48 8.96 -13.59
N SER A 123 19.20 8.25 -12.71
CA SER A 123 18.64 7.11 -11.97
C SER A 123 17.57 7.55 -10.96
N LYS A 124 17.75 8.72 -10.30
CA LYS A 124 16.74 9.35 -9.44
C LYS A 124 15.44 9.58 -10.18
N VAL A 125 15.50 10.24 -11.34
CA VAL A 125 14.31 10.62 -12.11
C VAL A 125 13.59 9.40 -12.68
N ILE A 126 14.31 8.40 -13.18
CA ILE A 126 13.69 7.16 -13.70
C ILE A 126 12.96 6.43 -12.56
N LEU A 127 13.64 6.22 -11.43
CA LEU A 127 13.01 5.56 -10.28
C LEU A 127 11.86 6.38 -9.71
N GLY A 128 12.01 7.70 -9.62
CA GLY A 128 10.94 8.60 -9.21
C GLY A 128 9.70 8.49 -10.11
N GLY A 129 9.88 8.43 -11.42
CA GLY A 129 8.78 8.21 -12.36
C GLY A 129 8.04 6.88 -12.13
N LEU A 130 8.79 5.79 -11.90
CA LEU A 130 8.21 4.48 -11.57
C LEU A 130 7.43 4.52 -10.24
N ILE A 131 7.98 5.17 -9.21
CA ILE A 131 7.30 5.32 -7.91
C ILE A 131 6.02 6.14 -8.07
N ALA A 132 6.08 7.32 -8.69
CA ALA A 132 4.94 8.20 -8.84
C ALA A 132 3.78 7.52 -9.58
N PHE A 133 4.07 6.80 -10.67
CA PHE A 133 3.09 6.02 -11.42
C PHE A 133 2.45 4.92 -10.57
N THR A 134 3.27 4.14 -9.86
CA THR A 134 2.81 3.02 -9.04
C THR A 134 1.97 3.47 -7.85
N MET A 135 2.44 4.51 -7.16
CA MET A 135 1.73 5.06 -6.00
C MET A 135 0.39 5.68 -6.41
N MET A 136 0.32 6.36 -7.55
CA MET A 136 -0.93 6.86 -8.11
C MET A 136 -1.92 5.71 -8.40
N GLY A 137 -1.45 4.61 -8.99
CA GLY A 137 -2.27 3.40 -9.18
C GLY A 137 -2.77 2.82 -7.85
N THR A 138 -1.92 2.80 -6.83
CA THR A 138 -2.32 2.33 -5.50
C THR A 138 -3.37 3.26 -4.87
N VAL A 139 -3.23 4.58 -4.99
CA VAL A 139 -4.27 5.54 -4.56
C VAL A 139 -5.57 5.30 -5.32
N ALA A 140 -5.51 5.05 -6.64
CA ALA A 140 -6.70 4.74 -7.44
C ALA A 140 -7.42 3.48 -6.93
N SER A 141 -6.70 2.45 -6.49
CA SER A 141 -7.30 1.26 -5.88
C SER A 141 -8.05 1.59 -4.58
N GLN A 142 -7.56 2.56 -3.79
CA GLN A 142 -8.25 3.01 -2.58
C GLN A 142 -9.49 3.86 -2.91
N VAL A 143 -9.44 4.69 -3.96
CA VAL A 143 -10.62 5.41 -4.48
C VAL A 143 -11.69 4.42 -4.90
N THR A 144 -11.32 3.36 -5.63
CA THR A 144 -12.25 2.29 -6.05
C THR A 144 -12.88 1.58 -4.85
N ALA A 145 -12.07 1.19 -3.85
CA ALA A 145 -12.58 0.52 -2.65
C ALA A 145 -13.57 1.42 -1.87
N THR A 146 -13.24 2.71 -1.71
CA THR A 146 -14.13 3.68 -1.04
C THR A 146 -15.40 3.91 -1.85
N ALA A 147 -15.29 4.05 -3.18
CA ALA A 147 -16.44 4.22 -4.06
C ALA A 147 -17.42 3.04 -3.96
N THR A 148 -16.91 1.81 -3.87
CA THR A 148 -17.73 0.61 -3.67
C THR A 148 -18.53 0.71 -2.37
N ILE A 149 -17.89 1.10 -1.26
CA ILE A 149 -18.58 1.27 0.02
C ILE A 149 -19.65 2.37 -0.07
N ILE A 150 -19.31 3.55 -0.59
CA ILE A 150 -20.26 4.67 -0.69
C ILE A 150 -21.44 4.31 -1.59
N ASN A 151 -21.21 3.62 -2.70
CA ASN A 151 -22.28 3.14 -3.56
C ASN A 151 -23.20 2.15 -2.83
N MET A 152 -22.63 1.20 -2.05
CA MET A 152 -23.42 0.27 -1.23
C MET A 152 -24.28 1.00 -0.19
N LEU A 153 -23.70 2.02 0.49
CA LEU A 153 -24.38 2.81 1.50
C LEU A 153 -25.46 3.71 0.92
N GLY A 154 -25.25 4.20 -0.28
CA GLY A 154 -26.09 5.20 -0.93
C GLY A 154 -27.02 4.66 -2.00
N ASN A 155 -27.08 3.35 -2.22
CA ASN A 155 -27.88 2.76 -3.30
C ASN A 155 -29.38 3.12 -3.20
N GLU A 156 -29.91 3.20 -1.98
CA GLU A 156 -31.32 3.57 -1.74
C GLU A 156 -31.62 5.06 -1.99
N ILE A 157 -30.60 5.92 -1.88
CA ILE A 157 -30.70 7.38 -2.11
C ILE A 157 -30.12 7.81 -3.46
N GLY A 158 -29.81 6.84 -4.34
CA GLY A 158 -29.35 7.07 -5.71
C GLY A 158 -27.90 7.54 -5.84
N LEU A 159 -27.04 7.28 -4.85
CA LEU A 159 -25.60 7.55 -4.97
C LEU A 159 -24.94 6.54 -5.89
N SER A 160 -24.51 6.99 -7.07
CA SER A 160 -23.78 6.14 -8.02
C SER A 160 -22.34 5.86 -7.56
N TYR A 161 -21.72 4.83 -8.16
CA TYR A 161 -20.29 4.54 -7.97
C TYR A 161 -19.41 5.77 -8.30
N GLU A 162 -19.73 6.51 -9.36
CA GLU A 162 -19.00 7.69 -9.81
C GLU A 162 -19.05 8.81 -8.77
N MET A 163 -20.21 9.02 -8.15
CA MET A 163 -20.37 9.96 -7.03
C MET A 163 -19.55 9.51 -5.82
N GLY A 164 -19.57 8.21 -5.51
CA GLY A 164 -18.76 7.61 -4.46
C GLY A 164 -17.26 7.82 -4.68
N ALA A 165 -16.78 7.62 -5.91
CA ALA A 165 -15.38 7.86 -6.30
C ALA A 165 -14.99 9.34 -6.17
N LEU A 166 -15.87 10.25 -6.55
CA LEU A 166 -15.65 11.69 -6.39
C LEU A 166 -15.58 12.10 -4.90
N ILE A 167 -16.49 11.60 -4.08
CA ILE A 167 -16.48 11.84 -2.63
C ILE A 167 -15.18 11.32 -2.01
N ALA A 168 -14.77 10.10 -2.34
CA ALA A 168 -13.51 9.51 -1.88
C ALA A 168 -12.31 10.39 -2.25
N CYS A 169 -12.25 10.83 -3.50
CA CYS A 169 -11.19 11.70 -3.98
C CYS A 169 -11.13 13.02 -3.19
N VAL A 170 -12.27 13.68 -2.97
CA VAL A 170 -12.36 14.94 -2.20
C VAL A 170 -11.89 14.73 -0.75
N VAL A 171 -12.31 13.64 -0.11
CA VAL A 171 -11.89 13.31 1.27
C VAL A 171 -10.37 13.13 1.34
N PHE A 172 -9.78 12.38 0.41
CA PHE A 172 -8.33 12.16 0.37
C PHE A 172 -7.57 13.48 0.13
N ILE A 173 -8.05 14.35 -0.77
CA ILE A 173 -7.44 15.65 -1.03
C ILE A 173 -7.44 16.53 0.25
N VAL A 174 -8.61 16.72 0.86
CA VAL A 174 -8.77 17.60 2.02
C VAL A 174 -7.88 17.14 3.18
N TYR A 175 -7.84 15.86 3.41
CA TYR A 175 -7.09 15.28 4.52
C TYR A 175 -5.57 15.32 4.27
N THR A 176 -5.09 14.83 3.13
CA THR A 176 -3.64 14.68 2.88
C THR A 176 -2.94 16.01 2.59
N ALA A 177 -3.63 16.96 1.91
CA ALA A 177 -3.02 18.27 1.59
C ALA A 177 -2.62 19.08 2.83
N THR A 178 -3.20 18.77 3.98
CA THR A 178 -3.01 19.57 5.21
C THR A 178 -1.95 18.99 6.15
N SER A 179 -1.84 17.65 6.29
CA SER A 179 -1.21 17.04 7.47
C SER A 179 0.22 16.54 7.28
N GLY A 180 0.68 16.26 6.05
CA GLY A 180 1.97 15.62 5.80
C GLY A 180 2.12 14.26 6.50
N LEU A 181 3.31 13.65 6.46
CA LEU A 181 3.54 12.32 7.08
C LEU A 181 3.33 12.34 8.60
N PHE A 182 3.61 13.47 9.25
CA PHE A 182 3.40 13.60 10.69
C PHE A 182 1.94 13.35 11.06
N GLY A 183 1.01 13.97 10.32
CA GLY A 183 -0.42 13.78 10.53
C GLY A 183 -0.88 12.36 10.20
N VAL A 184 -0.42 11.83 9.07
CA VAL A 184 -0.76 10.47 8.63
C VAL A 184 -0.38 9.44 9.69
N ILE A 185 0.84 9.49 10.23
CA ILE A 185 1.27 8.51 11.25
C ILE A 185 0.42 8.57 12.52
N TYR A 186 0.00 9.76 12.97
CA TYR A 186 -0.88 9.86 14.13
C TYR A 186 -2.29 9.33 13.87
N THR A 187 -2.84 9.60 12.70
CA THR A 187 -4.14 9.03 12.32
C THR A 187 -4.04 7.54 12.07
N ASP A 188 -2.94 7.03 11.51
CA ASP A 188 -2.69 5.61 11.34
C ASP A 188 -2.76 4.83 12.67
N VAL A 189 -2.27 5.41 13.78
CA VAL A 189 -2.37 4.79 15.10
C VAL A 189 -3.84 4.62 15.52
N PHE A 190 -4.66 5.65 15.33
CA PHE A 190 -6.10 5.56 15.62
C PHE A 190 -6.79 4.58 14.67
N GLN A 191 -6.49 4.65 13.39
CA GLN A 191 -7.03 3.78 12.36
C GLN A 191 -6.62 2.32 12.55
N PHE A 192 -5.41 2.07 13.06
CA PHE A 192 -4.97 0.74 13.46
C PHE A 192 -5.86 0.15 14.56
N VAL A 193 -6.22 0.94 15.57
CA VAL A 193 -7.14 0.49 16.64
C VAL A 193 -8.53 0.18 16.07
N MET A 194 -9.07 1.08 15.24
CA MET A 194 -10.37 0.88 14.56
C MET A 194 -10.36 -0.41 13.71
N LEU A 195 -9.32 -0.62 12.94
CA LEU A 195 -9.09 -1.81 12.13
C LEU A 195 -9.11 -3.10 12.96
N ILE A 196 -8.31 -3.16 14.02
CA ILE A 196 -8.20 -4.37 14.84
C ILE A 196 -9.53 -4.68 15.52
N LEU A 197 -10.14 -3.68 16.17
CA LEU A 197 -11.35 -3.90 16.98
C LEU A 197 -12.58 -4.18 16.10
N PHE A 198 -12.83 -3.34 15.10
CA PHE A 198 -14.10 -3.36 14.39
C PHE A 198 -14.09 -4.15 13.08
N VAL A 199 -12.91 -4.46 12.54
CA VAL A 199 -12.81 -5.31 11.35
C VAL A 199 -12.33 -6.71 11.73
N TYR A 200 -11.18 -6.84 12.37
CA TYR A 200 -10.55 -8.14 12.57
C TYR A 200 -11.02 -8.91 13.81
N ILE A 201 -11.61 -8.23 14.79
CA ILE A 201 -12.22 -8.91 15.94
C ILE A 201 -13.74 -9.01 15.77
N LEU A 202 -14.41 -7.88 15.53
CA LEU A 202 -15.87 -7.83 15.52
C LEU A 202 -16.49 -8.67 14.40
N ILE A 203 -16.05 -8.48 13.13
CA ILE A 203 -16.70 -9.17 11.98
C ILE A 203 -16.50 -10.70 12.07
N PRO A 204 -15.27 -11.25 12.26
CA PRO A 204 -15.10 -12.69 12.40
C PRO A 204 -15.85 -13.29 13.59
N SER A 205 -15.82 -12.62 14.75
CA SER A 205 -16.54 -13.10 15.94
C SER A 205 -18.04 -13.14 15.74
N ALA A 206 -18.63 -12.08 15.18
CA ALA A 206 -20.05 -12.02 14.86
C ALA A 206 -20.44 -13.06 13.80
N SER A 207 -19.58 -13.32 12.81
CA SER A 207 -19.79 -14.37 11.80
C SER A 207 -19.90 -15.74 12.45
N LEU A 208 -18.97 -16.08 13.35
CA LEU A 208 -19.00 -17.37 14.07
C LEU A 208 -20.23 -17.50 14.97
N VAL A 209 -20.61 -16.44 15.67
CA VAL A 209 -21.84 -16.45 16.51
C VAL A 209 -23.07 -16.64 15.62
N LYS A 210 -23.15 -15.97 14.48
CA LYS A 210 -24.27 -16.06 13.54
C LYS A 210 -24.41 -17.46 12.94
N LEU A 211 -23.28 -18.14 12.67
CA LEU A 211 -23.25 -19.51 12.16
C LEU A 211 -23.55 -20.58 13.21
N GLY A 212 -23.36 -20.31 14.48
CA GLY A 212 -23.47 -21.29 15.57
C GLY A 212 -22.13 -21.95 15.95
N GLY A 213 -20.98 -21.41 15.50
CA GLY A 213 -19.65 -21.80 15.92
C GLY A 213 -18.69 -22.22 14.81
N LEU A 214 -17.47 -22.50 15.22
CA LEU A 214 -16.39 -22.90 14.30
C LEU A 214 -16.63 -24.26 13.65
N SER A 215 -17.24 -25.22 14.36
CA SER A 215 -17.58 -26.55 13.81
C SER A 215 -18.53 -26.42 12.62
N VAL A 216 -19.59 -25.61 12.75
CA VAL A 216 -20.55 -25.37 11.67
C VAL A 216 -19.89 -24.70 10.47
N PHE A 217 -18.99 -23.73 10.71
CA PHE A 217 -18.21 -23.13 9.64
C PHE A 217 -17.37 -24.17 8.88
N LEU A 218 -16.67 -25.05 9.61
CA LEU A 218 -15.80 -26.07 8.99
C LEU A 218 -16.60 -27.12 8.22
N GLU A 219 -17.76 -27.53 8.72
CA GLU A 219 -18.67 -28.45 8.04
C GLU A 219 -19.25 -27.85 6.75
N GLY A 220 -19.55 -26.55 6.76
CA GLY A 220 -20.06 -25.81 5.60
C GLY A 220 -18.99 -25.30 4.64
N LEU A 221 -17.70 -25.56 4.92
CA LEU A 221 -16.60 -25.11 4.07
C LEU A 221 -16.49 -25.96 2.81
N ALA A 222 -16.72 -25.35 1.65
CA ALA A 222 -16.60 -26.02 0.36
C ALA A 222 -15.14 -26.50 0.14
N PRO A 223 -14.91 -27.78 -0.18
CA PRO A 223 -13.57 -28.36 -0.29
C PRO A 223 -12.66 -27.65 -1.28
N GLU A 224 -13.22 -27.09 -2.35
CA GLU A 224 -12.49 -26.31 -3.37
C GLU A 224 -11.93 -24.99 -2.82
N LEU A 225 -12.56 -24.38 -1.83
CA LEU A 225 -12.09 -23.15 -1.19
C LEU A 225 -11.00 -23.38 -0.14
N ALA A 226 -10.86 -24.64 0.34
CA ALA A 226 -9.84 -25.04 1.30
C ALA A 226 -8.55 -25.53 0.65
N LYS A 227 -8.56 -25.88 -0.64
CA LYS A 227 -7.43 -26.49 -1.32
C LYS A 227 -6.49 -25.42 -1.92
N PRO A 228 -5.17 -25.49 -1.63
CA PRO A 228 -4.20 -24.67 -2.35
C PRO A 228 -4.04 -25.19 -3.79
N TYR A 229 -3.86 -24.26 -4.73
CA TYR A 229 -3.48 -24.61 -6.10
C TYR A 229 -2.48 -23.60 -6.65
N LEU A 230 -1.68 -24.02 -7.63
CA LEU A 230 -0.69 -23.18 -8.30
C LEU A 230 -0.98 -23.16 -9.80
N ASP A 231 -1.07 -21.96 -10.35
CA ASP A 231 -1.07 -21.71 -11.79
C ASP A 231 -0.05 -20.60 -12.14
N GLY A 232 0.16 -20.33 -13.43
CA GLY A 232 1.09 -19.29 -13.87
C GLY A 232 0.73 -17.89 -13.40
N GLY A 233 -0.55 -17.60 -13.22
CA GLY A 233 -1.06 -16.33 -12.72
C GLY A 233 -0.69 -16.13 -11.25
N ILE A 234 -0.97 -17.13 -10.40
CA ILE A 234 -0.66 -17.04 -8.96
C ILE A 234 0.87 -16.99 -8.73
N VAL A 235 1.68 -17.66 -9.53
CA VAL A 235 3.14 -17.53 -9.46
C VAL A 235 3.59 -16.10 -9.77
N GLY A 236 2.95 -15.45 -10.75
CA GLY A 236 3.18 -14.04 -11.05
C GLY A 236 2.82 -13.12 -9.89
N ASP A 237 1.67 -13.34 -9.26
CA ASP A 237 1.22 -12.59 -8.08
C ASP A 237 2.18 -12.77 -6.90
N ILE A 238 2.60 -14.01 -6.62
CA ILE A 238 3.58 -14.35 -5.57
C ILE A 238 4.89 -13.57 -5.77
N ILE A 239 5.44 -13.59 -6.98
CA ILE A 239 6.68 -12.87 -7.29
C ILE A 239 6.48 -11.36 -7.22
N THR A 240 5.33 -10.85 -7.70
CA THR A 240 5.00 -9.43 -7.61
C THR A 240 4.98 -8.95 -6.17
N TYR A 241 4.26 -9.64 -5.29
CA TYR A 241 4.19 -9.28 -3.88
C TYR A 241 5.54 -9.33 -3.19
N PHE A 242 6.32 -10.39 -3.41
CA PHE A 242 7.63 -10.55 -2.79
C PHE A 242 8.62 -9.48 -3.25
N VAL A 243 8.76 -9.29 -4.56
CA VAL A 243 9.75 -8.36 -5.12
C VAL A 243 9.37 -6.90 -4.87
N PHE A 244 8.07 -6.58 -4.84
CA PHE A 244 7.58 -5.25 -4.49
C PHE A 244 8.09 -4.80 -3.12
N THR A 245 8.12 -5.69 -2.11
CA THR A 245 8.55 -5.33 -0.75
C THR A 245 9.98 -4.81 -0.68
N LEU A 246 10.85 -5.21 -1.60
CA LEU A 246 12.25 -4.76 -1.62
C LEU A 246 12.40 -3.26 -1.92
N ALA A 247 11.44 -2.68 -2.63
CA ALA A 247 11.44 -1.27 -3.03
C ALA A 247 10.18 -0.50 -2.61
N GLY A 248 9.31 -1.06 -1.75
CA GLY A 248 8.12 -0.39 -1.26
C GLY A 248 8.45 0.97 -0.65
N ALA A 249 8.25 2.04 -1.43
CA ALA A 249 8.73 3.38 -1.08
C ALA A 249 8.10 3.90 0.21
N GLU A 250 6.87 3.50 0.51
CA GLU A 250 6.16 3.79 1.75
C GLU A 250 6.82 3.13 2.97
N MET A 251 7.38 1.94 2.80
CA MET A 251 8.09 1.24 3.90
C MET A 251 9.50 1.81 4.10
N TRP A 252 10.19 2.19 3.02
CA TRP A 252 11.44 2.93 3.12
C TRP A 252 11.24 4.27 3.83
N GLN A 253 10.18 5.01 3.51
CA GLN A 253 9.86 6.28 4.16
C GLN A 253 9.68 6.09 5.67
N ARG A 254 9.01 5.02 6.12
CA ARG A 254 8.87 4.69 7.54
C ARG A 254 10.18 4.32 8.21
N ALA A 255 11.07 3.61 7.51
CA ALA A 255 12.39 3.32 8.01
C ALA A 255 13.24 4.60 8.15
N PHE A 256 13.13 5.57 7.23
CA PHE A 256 13.76 6.89 7.34
C PHE A 256 13.15 7.75 8.45
N ALA A 257 11.86 7.64 8.70
CA ALA A 257 11.12 8.39 9.73
C ALA A 257 11.34 7.88 11.17
N ALA A 258 12.00 6.73 11.33
CA ALA A 258 12.28 6.13 12.63
C ALA A 258 13.28 6.94 13.45
N LYS A 259 13.06 7.09 14.75
CA LYS A 259 13.96 7.79 15.69
C LYS A 259 15.33 7.14 15.88
N SER A 260 15.50 5.89 15.46
CA SER A 260 16.76 5.14 15.53
C SER A 260 16.70 3.89 14.64
N GLN A 261 17.88 3.33 14.34
CA GLN A 261 18.02 2.07 13.61
C GLN A 261 17.27 0.91 14.30
N LYS A 262 17.33 0.85 15.63
CA LYS A 262 16.60 -0.14 16.44
C LYS A 262 15.09 0.05 16.28
N ALA A 263 14.60 1.29 16.40
CA ALA A 263 13.19 1.60 16.25
C ALA A 263 12.66 1.25 14.84
N ALA A 264 13.45 1.49 13.79
CA ALA A 264 13.12 1.09 12.43
C ALA A 264 12.94 -0.43 12.33
N LYS A 265 13.94 -1.21 12.80
CA LYS A 265 13.92 -2.67 12.73
C LYS A 265 12.76 -3.26 13.53
N GLU A 266 12.61 -2.86 14.80
CA GLU A 266 11.57 -3.36 15.69
C GLU A 266 10.17 -2.96 15.21
N GLY A 267 9.98 -1.70 14.80
CA GLY A 267 8.67 -1.21 14.36
C GLY A 267 8.19 -1.91 13.09
N LEU A 268 9.07 -2.08 12.08
CA LEU A 268 8.72 -2.80 10.87
C LEU A 268 8.50 -4.30 11.13
N PHE A 269 9.31 -4.92 11.99
CA PHE A 269 9.12 -6.32 12.36
C PHE A 269 7.78 -6.55 13.06
N LEU A 270 7.46 -5.74 14.08
CA LEU A 270 6.20 -5.84 14.81
C LEU A 270 4.99 -5.53 13.92
N GLY A 271 5.09 -4.52 13.03
CA GLY A 271 4.05 -4.21 12.05
C GLY A 271 3.82 -5.35 11.06
N THR A 272 4.89 -6.01 10.62
CA THR A 272 4.82 -7.21 9.78
C THR A 272 4.16 -8.37 10.51
N LEU A 273 4.49 -8.57 11.77
CA LEU A 273 3.86 -9.61 12.60
C LEU A 273 2.36 -9.35 12.78
N ALA A 274 2.00 -8.10 13.11
CA ALA A 274 0.59 -7.70 13.22
C ALA A 274 -0.17 -7.93 11.90
N TYR A 275 0.41 -7.56 10.76
CA TYR A 275 -0.15 -7.88 9.44
C TYR A 275 -0.31 -9.38 9.23
N GLY A 276 0.68 -10.19 9.58
CA GLY A 276 0.63 -11.65 9.46
C GLY A 276 -0.58 -12.28 10.16
N LEU A 277 -0.92 -11.75 11.34
CA LEU A 277 -2.10 -12.19 12.10
C LEU A 277 -3.43 -11.86 11.40
N THR A 278 -3.46 -10.88 10.50
CA THR A 278 -4.69 -10.51 9.77
C THR A 278 -4.96 -11.40 8.56
N ILE A 279 -3.95 -12.08 8.01
CA ILE A 279 -4.07 -12.87 6.78
C ILE A 279 -5.15 -13.97 6.89
N PRO A 280 -5.14 -14.84 7.93
CA PRO A 280 -6.17 -15.85 8.08
C PRO A 280 -7.56 -15.26 8.34
N LEU A 281 -7.64 -14.08 8.96
CA LEU A 281 -8.92 -13.41 9.22
C LEU A 281 -9.55 -12.84 7.95
N VAL A 282 -8.74 -12.29 7.02
CA VAL A 282 -9.22 -11.84 5.70
C VAL A 282 -9.72 -13.02 4.87
N TRP A 283 -8.98 -14.13 4.86
CA TRP A 283 -9.41 -15.37 4.21
C TRP A 283 -10.73 -15.86 4.81
N PHE A 284 -10.81 -15.93 6.13
CA PHE A 284 -12.03 -16.36 6.83
C PHE A 284 -13.23 -15.49 6.44
N MET A 285 -13.11 -14.15 6.48
CA MET A 285 -14.20 -13.24 6.11
C MET A 285 -14.67 -13.44 4.66
N GLY A 286 -13.76 -13.69 3.73
CA GLY A 286 -14.14 -14.00 2.34
C GLY A 286 -14.88 -15.32 2.20
N VAL A 287 -14.36 -16.37 2.83
CA VAL A 287 -14.94 -17.72 2.72
C VAL A 287 -16.26 -17.83 3.49
N VAL A 288 -16.37 -17.28 4.70
CA VAL A 288 -17.60 -17.32 5.50
C VAL A 288 -18.75 -16.57 4.82
N ALA A 289 -18.46 -15.63 3.95
CA ALA A 289 -19.48 -14.91 3.19
C ALA A 289 -20.31 -15.85 2.29
N HIS A 290 -19.76 -16.97 1.82
CA HIS A 290 -20.56 -17.99 1.10
C HIS A 290 -21.68 -18.57 1.93
N GLN A 291 -21.53 -18.64 3.23
CA GLN A 291 -22.51 -19.24 4.14
C GLN A 291 -23.49 -18.20 4.71
N LEU A 292 -23.12 -16.91 4.72
CA LEU A 292 -23.89 -15.87 5.40
C LEU A 292 -24.50 -14.82 4.47
N VAL A 293 -23.99 -14.66 3.25
CA VAL A 293 -24.46 -13.64 2.29
C VAL A 293 -24.89 -14.33 1.00
N SER A 294 -26.12 -14.08 0.53
CA SER A 294 -26.59 -14.69 -0.70
C SER A 294 -25.85 -14.16 -1.93
N ALA A 295 -25.65 -15.03 -2.92
CA ALA A 295 -24.96 -14.67 -4.17
C ALA A 295 -25.70 -13.55 -4.93
N GLU A 296 -27.04 -13.55 -4.92
CA GLU A 296 -27.86 -12.50 -5.53
C GLU A 296 -27.59 -11.14 -4.89
N LYS A 297 -27.43 -11.10 -3.55
CA LYS A 297 -27.16 -9.87 -2.81
C LYS A 297 -25.77 -9.30 -3.14
N LEU A 298 -24.76 -10.17 -3.25
CA LEU A 298 -23.41 -9.74 -3.67
C LEU A 298 -23.38 -9.29 -5.13
N ALA A 299 -24.13 -9.97 -6.02
CA ALA A 299 -24.22 -9.60 -7.43
C ALA A 299 -24.79 -8.19 -7.65
N GLN A 300 -25.69 -7.71 -6.76
CA GLN A 300 -26.22 -6.35 -6.83
C GLN A 300 -25.15 -5.26 -6.70
N TYR A 301 -24.04 -5.54 -6.01
CA TYR A 301 -22.94 -4.59 -5.84
C TYR A 301 -21.90 -4.63 -6.98
N GLY A 302 -22.02 -5.56 -7.92
CA GLY A 302 -21.23 -5.64 -9.15
C GLY A 302 -19.72 -5.86 -8.97
N SER A 303 -19.25 -6.10 -7.74
CA SER A 303 -17.83 -6.34 -7.44
C SER A 303 -17.65 -7.25 -6.23
N THR A 304 -16.68 -8.15 -6.30
CA THR A 304 -16.25 -8.97 -5.15
C THR A 304 -15.57 -8.15 -4.05
N ASP A 305 -15.17 -6.92 -4.31
CA ASP A 305 -14.68 -6.00 -3.29
C ASP A 305 -15.76 -5.67 -2.24
N ALA A 306 -17.03 -5.89 -2.56
CA ALA A 306 -18.17 -5.69 -1.65
C ALA A 306 -18.32 -6.77 -0.56
N VAL A 307 -17.59 -7.88 -0.62
CA VAL A 307 -17.78 -9.06 0.26
C VAL A 307 -17.71 -8.70 1.75
N VAL A 308 -16.69 -7.97 2.20
CA VAL A 308 -16.54 -7.64 3.63
C VAL A 308 -17.58 -6.62 4.11
N PRO A 309 -17.83 -5.50 3.41
CA PRO A 309 -18.92 -4.60 3.77
C PRO A 309 -20.31 -5.29 3.78
N ALA A 310 -20.61 -6.11 2.77
CA ALA A 310 -21.86 -6.84 2.70
C ALA A 310 -22.02 -7.82 3.86
N LEU A 311 -20.96 -8.55 4.21
CA LEU A 311 -20.93 -9.43 5.38
C LEU A 311 -21.21 -8.64 6.67
N ALA A 312 -20.58 -7.49 6.86
CA ALA A 312 -20.78 -6.64 8.04
C ALA A 312 -22.24 -6.17 8.15
N ILE A 313 -22.85 -5.72 7.04
CA ILE A 313 -24.25 -5.29 6.98
C ILE A 313 -25.20 -6.46 7.29
N GLU A 314 -24.87 -7.69 6.83
CA GLU A 314 -25.72 -8.87 6.99
C GLU A 314 -25.77 -9.39 8.42
N ILE A 315 -24.64 -9.32 9.15
CA ILE A 315 -24.51 -10.02 10.44
C ILE A 315 -24.54 -9.11 11.66
N LEU A 316 -24.23 -7.80 11.50
CA LEU A 316 -24.10 -6.90 12.64
C LEU A 316 -25.39 -6.13 12.91
N PRO A 317 -25.70 -5.86 14.18
CA PRO A 317 -26.80 -4.98 14.54
C PRO A 317 -26.42 -3.50 14.27
N VAL A 318 -27.47 -2.66 14.22
CA VAL A 318 -27.35 -1.20 14.08
C VAL A 318 -26.35 -0.62 15.09
N GLY A 319 -25.52 0.30 14.67
CA GLY A 319 -24.43 0.90 15.41
C GLY A 319 -23.13 0.09 15.30
N LEU A 320 -23.15 -1.22 15.48
CA LEU A 320 -21.96 -2.06 15.23
C LEU A 320 -21.65 -2.16 13.74
N THR A 321 -22.67 -2.17 12.88
CA THR A 321 -22.50 -2.04 11.42
C THR A 321 -21.77 -0.76 11.06
N GLY A 322 -22.20 0.38 11.60
CA GLY A 322 -21.55 1.68 11.40
C GLY A 322 -20.10 1.70 11.85
N LEU A 323 -19.79 1.10 13.01
CA LEU A 323 -18.41 0.99 13.51
C LEU A 323 -17.54 0.08 12.64
N ALA A 324 -18.09 -1.05 12.16
CA ALA A 324 -17.36 -1.94 11.24
C ALA A 324 -17.06 -1.26 9.90
N LEU A 325 -18.03 -0.55 9.33
CA LEU A 325 -17.85 0.19 8.09
C LEU A 325 -16.87 1.37 8.25
N ALA A 326 -16.93 2.09 9.37
CA ALA A 326 -15.92 3.10 9.72
C ALA A 326 -14.52 2.48 9.88
N GLY A 327 -14.43 1.27 10.45
CA GLY A 327 -13.21 0.48 10.52
C GLY A 327 -12.67 0.09 9.13
N ILE A 328 -13.52 -0.33 8.21
CA ILE A 328 -13.13 -0.63 6.82
C ILE A 328 -12.65 0.65 6.12
N LEU A 329 -13.35 1.77 6.28
CA LEU A 329 -12.92 3.06 5.74
C LEU A 329 -11.59 3.50 6.33
N SER A 330 -11.32 3.22 7.62
CA SER A 330 -10.04 3.54 8.26
C SER A 330 -8.86 2.84 7.59
N VAL A 331 -9.05 1.57 7.21
CA VAL A 331 -8.04 0.79 6.46
C VAL A 331 -7.73 1.42 5.11
N ILE A 332 -8.76 1.85 4.40
CA ILE A 332 -8.61 2.44 3.06
C ILE A 332 -7.90 3.79 3.17
N MET A 333 -8.32 4.64 4.11
CA MET A 333 -7.77 5.98 4.29
C MET A 333 -6.30 5.96 4.70
N SER A 334 -5.91 5.13 5.67
CA SER A 334 -4.50 5.00 6.12
C SER A 334 -3.55 4.65 4.98
N THR A 335 -4.00 3.77 4.09
CA THR A 335 -3.22 3.39 2.91
C THR A 335 -3.21 4.53 1.89
N ALA A 336 -4.37 5.10 1.54
CA ALA A 336 -4.46 6.17 0.55
C ALA A 336 -3.53 7.35 0.89
N ASP A 337 -3.55 7.79 2.14
CA ASP A 337 -2.75 8.92 2.62
C ASP A 337 -1.25 8.64 2.55
N SER A 338 -0.84 7.46 2.98
CA SER A 338 0.54 7.02 2.98
C SER A 338 1.12 6.98 1.56
N TYR A 339 0.38 6.40 0.61
CA TYR A 339 0.81 6.33 -0.78
C TYR A 339 0.73 7.68 -1.49
N LEU A 340 -0.24 8.52 -1.12
CA LEU A 340 -0.36 9.86 -1.67
C LEU A 340 0.81 10.76 -1.23
N ILE A 341 1.23 10.70 0.04
CA ILE A 341 2.39 11.47 0.51
C ILE A 341 3.68 11.03 -0.20
N VAL A 342 3.90 9.72 -0.37
CA VAL A 342 5.03 9.22 -1.15
C VAL A 342 4.98 9.72 -2.59
N SER A 343 3.80 9.68 -3.24
CA SER A 343 3.62 10.19 -4.60
C SER A 343 3.97 11.68 -4.71
N VAL A 344 3.47 12.47 -3.77
CA VAL A 344 3.70 13.92 -3.74
C VAL A 344 5.17 14.23 -3.49
N GLN A 345 5.79 13.58 -2.51
CA GLN A 345 7.24 13.69 -2.25
C GLN A 345 8.03 13.38 -3.52
N THR A 346 7.71 12.27 -4.18
CA THR A 346 8.41 11.83 -5.38
C THR A 346 8.25 12.84 -6.53
N CYS A 347 7.03 13.34 -6.78
CA CYS A 347 6.81 14.32 -7.85
C CYS A 347 7.54 15.64 -7.59
N VAL A 348 7.51 16.14 -6.36
CA VAL A 348 8.05 17.47 -6.03
C VAL A 348 9.51 17.40 -5.62
N HIS A 349 9.86 16.58 -4.62
CA HIS A 349 11.20 16.50 -4.08
C HIS A 349 12.14 15.71 -5.00
N ASP A 350 11.71 14.56 -5.52
CA ASP A 350 12.59 13.70 -6.28
C ASP A 350 12.67 14.09 -7.76
N ILE A 351 11.54 14.48 -8.40
CA ILE A 351 11.51 14.79 -9.83
C ILE A 351 11.67 16.30 -10.06
N TYR A 352 10.75 17.14 -9.56
CA TYR A 352 10.77 18.58 -9.87
C TYR A 352 12.06 19.24 -9.38
N LYS A 353 12.45 19.00 -8.11
CA LYS A 353 13.68 19.57 -7.51
C LYS A 353 14.96 19.09 -8.19
N ALA A 354 14.98 17.88 -8.77
CA ALA A 354 16.11 17.41 -9.57
C ALA A 354 16.39 18.32 -10.77
N PHE A 355 15.36 18.95 -11.36
CA PHE A 355 15.53 19.90 -12.46
C PHE A 355 15.62 21.35 -11.98
N ASN A 356 15.19 21.65 -10.74
CA ASN A 356 15.18 22.98 -10.14
C ASN A 356 15.79 22.94 -8.73
N PRO A 357 17.12 22.71 -8.58
CA PRO A 357 17.74 22.45 -7.29
C PRO A 357 17.66 23.63 -6.29
N ASN A 358 17.54 24.86 -6.80
CA ASN A 358 17.50 26.07 -6.00
C ASN A 358 16.08 26.51 -5.61
N ILE A 359 15.11 25.59 -5.62
CA ILE A 359 13.74 25.91 -5.21
C ILE A 359 13.69 26.28 -3.72
N SER A 360 12.98 27.39 -3.39
CA SER A 360 12.79 27.75 -1.98
C SER A 360 11.80 26.79 -1.31
N GLU A 361 11.99 26.52 -0.01
CA GLU A 361 11.08 25.66 0.77
C GLU A 361 9.62 26.09 0.67
N LYS A 362 9.34 27.41 0.66
CA LYS A 362 7.98 27.95 0.49
C LYS A 362 7.36 27.56 -0.85
N LYS A 363 8.15 27.53 -1.94
CA LYS A 363 7.68 27.09 -3.27
C LYS A 363 7.54 25.58 -3.32
N GLU A 364 8.48 24.84 -2.71
CA GLU A 364 8.40 23.37 -2.58
C GLU A 364 7.11 22.98 -1.86
N LEU A 365 6.81 23.59 -0.71
CA LEU A 365 5.57 23.34 0.04
C LEU A 365 4.29 23.69 -0.75
N ARG A 366 4.31 24.79 -1.53
CA ARG A 366 3.18 25.14 -2.40
C ARG A 366 2.96 24.08 -3.48
N LEU A 367 4.03 23.64 -4.15
CA LEU A 367 3.94 22.58 -5.16
C LEU A 367 3.45 21.27 -4.55
N THR A 368 3.95 20.91 -3.38
CA THR A 368 3.51 19.74 -2.63
C THR A 368 1.98 19.74 -2.43
N ARG A 369 1.41 20.87 -2.02
CA ARG A 369 -0.05 21.01 -1.88
C ARG A 369 -0.80 20.93 -3.22
N VAL A 370 -0.23 21.49 -4.28
CA VAL A 370 -0.81 21.37 -5.65
C VAL A 370 -0.81 19.93 -6.13
N PHE A 371 0.29 19.20 -5.95
CA PHE A 371 0.36 17.79 -6.32
C PHE A 371 -0.53 16.90 -5.43
N ALA A 372 -0.74 17.26 -4.17
CA ALA A 372 -1.69 16.58 -3.29
C ALA A 372 -3.16 16.69 -3.76
N VAL A 373 -3.46 17.64 -4.66
CA VAL A 373 -4.76 17.75 -5.35
C VAL A 373 -4.73 17.02 -6.71
N ILE A 374 -3.69 17.23 -7.50
CA ILE A 374 -3.61 16.70 -8.88
C ILE A 374 -3.55 15.16 -8.91
N LEU A 375 -2.76 14.56 -8.00
CA LEU A 375 -2.57 13.11 -8.01
C LEU A 375 -3.84 12.32 -7.68
N PRO A 376 -4.66 12.67 -6.67
CA PRO A 376 -5.94 12.02 -6.46
C PRO A 376 -6.93 12.20 -7.61
N LEU A 377 -6.90 13.33 -8.31
CA LEU A 377 -7.72 13.53 -9.52
C LEU A 377 -7.29 12.57 -10.65
N GLY A 378 -5.99 12.35 -10.82
CA GLY A 378 -5.47 11.32 -11.74
C GLY A 378 -5.89 9.90 -11.30
N ALA A 379 -5.83 9.62 -10.00
CA ALA A 379 -6.29 8.35 -9.43
C ALA A 379 -7.80 8.14 -9.62
N LEU A 380 -8.60 9.20 -9.49
CA LEU A 380 -10.05 9.18 -9.77
C LEU A 380 -10.33 8.73 -11.20
N VAL A 381 -9.61 9.29 -12.18
CA VAL A 381 -9.79 8.87 -13.60
C VAL A 381 -9.55 7.37 -13.76
N ILE A 382 -8.46 6.83 -13.17
CA ILE A 382 -8.17 5.39 -13.22
C ILE A 382 -9.31 4.58 -12.56
N ALA A 383 -9.79 5.00 -11.40
CA ALA A 383 -10.85 4.33 -10.65
C ALA A 383 -12.20 4.29 -11.40
N LEU A 384 -12.49 5.31 -12.20
CA LEU A 384 -13.70 5.35 -13.03
C LEU A 384 -13.66 4.35 -14.19
N TYR A 385 -12.47 4.04 -14.72
CA TYR A 385 -12.30 3.06 -15.80
C TYR A 385 -12.16 1.62 -15.29
N ILE A 386 -11.48 1.40 -14.17
CA ILE A 386 -11.21 0.07 -13.62
C ILE A 386 -11.89 -0.05 -12.27
N LYS A 387 -13.08 -0.67 -12.26
CA LYS A 387 -13.95 -0.77 -11.05
C LYS A 387 -13.61 -1.98 -10.16
N ASN A 388 -12.32 -2.36 -10.06
CA ASN A 388 -11.84 -3.43 -9.17
C ASN A 388 -10.53 -3.03 -8.52
N ALA A 389 -10.54 -2.84 -7.22
CA ALA A 389 -9.40 -2.33 -6.45
C ALA A 389 -8.18 -3.25 -6.50
N TYR A 390 -8.39 -4.58 -6.42
CA TYR A 390 -7.30 -5.55 -6.48
C TYR A 390 -6.59 -5.54 -7.84
N SER A 391 -7.36 -5.47 -8.93
CA SER A 391 -6.80 -5.44 -10.29
C SER A 391 -5.96 -4.20 -10.55
N ILE A 392 -6.39 -3.02 -10.09
CA ILE A 392 -5.60 -1.78 -10.20
C ILE A 392 -4.29 -1.91 -9.44
N LEU A 393 -4.36 -2.39 -8.20
CA LEU A 393 -3.19 -2.58 -7.34
C LEU A 393 -2.17 -3.50 -8.02
N MET A 394 -2.59 -4.69 -8.41
CA MET A 394 -1.70 -5.69 -9.02
C MET A 394 -1.11 -5.21 -10.34
N PHE A 395 -1.88 -4.46 -11.13
CA PHE A 395 -1.38 -3.85 -12.35
C PHE A 395 -0.23 -2.86 -12.06
N ALA A 396 -0.43 -1.92 -11.14
CA ALA A 396 0.59 -0.93 -10.78
C ALA A 396 1.84 -1.56 -10.14
N TRP A 397 1.64 -2.52 -9.24
CA TRP A 397 2.72 -3.17 -8.51
C TRP A 397 3.58 -4.08 -9.38
N SER A 398 3.00 -4.72 -10.41
CA SER A 398 3.75 -5.62 -11.30
C SER A 398 4.88 -4.92 -12.04
N PHE A 399 4.63 -3.72 -12.57
CA PHE A 399 5.66 -2.94 -13.27
C PHE A 399 6.76 -2.47 -12.33
N TYR A 400 6.36 -1.97 -11.17
CA TYR A 400 7.30 -1.45 -10.18
C TYR A 400 8.18 -2.56 -9.61
N ALA A 401 7.59 -3.69 -9.22
CA ALA A 401 8.32 -4.84 -8.74
C ALA A 401 9.36 -5.31 -9.76
N ALA A 402 8.96 -5.47 -11.03
CA ALA A 402 9.84 -5.91 -12.10
C ALA A 402 11.01 -4.94 -12.35
N ALA A 403 10.78 -3.62 -12.22
CA ALA A 403 11.78 -2.61 -12.56
C ALA A 403 12.60 -2.11 -11.36
N ALA A 404 12.03 -1.99 -10.17
CA ALA A 404 12.64 -1.30 -9.04
C ALA A 404 13.09 -2.20 -7.89
N GLY A 405 12.48 -3.37 -7.70
CA GLY A 405 12.75 -4.24 -6.54
C GLY A 405 14.21 -4.63 -6.40
N LEU A 406 14.80 -5.24 -7.43
CA LEU A 406 16.21 -5.65 -7.43
C LEU A 406 17.18 -4.46 -7.45
N PRO A 407 16.98 -3.39 -8.25
CA PRO A 407 17.78 -2.17 -8.18
C PRO A 407 17.82 -1.53 -6.78
N ALA A 408 16.72 -1.46 -6.06
CA ALA A 408 16.68 -0.91 -4.70
C ALA A 408 17.53 -1.72 -3.72
N PHE A 409 17.40 -3.06 -3.79
CA PHE A 409 18.24 -3.96 -2.99
C PHE A 409 19.74 -3.83 -3.35
N ALA A 410 20.07 -3.78 -4.65
CA ALA A 410 21.43 -3.60 -5.14
C ALA A 410 22.02 -2.24 -4.70
N ALA A 411 21.19 -1.19 -4.62
CA ALA A 411 21.61 0.11 -4.12
C ALA A 411 22.05 0.08 -2.66
N LEU A 412 21.49 -0.81 -1.82
CA LEU A 412 21.89 -0.93 -0.40
C LEU A 412 23.10 -1.83 -0.17
N TYR A 413 23.25 -2.90 -0.95
CA TYR A 413 24.19 -3.97 -0.59
C TYR A 413 25.22 -4.32 -1.65
N TRP A 414 24.98 -4.07 -2.92
CA TRP A 414 25.87 -4.54 -3.98
C TRP A 414 26.91 -3.50 -4.39
N LYS A 415 28.13 -3.63 -3.88
CA LYS A 415 29.25 -2.70 -4.13
C LYS A 415 29.61 -2.53 -5.63
N LYS A 416 29.38 -3.57 -6.45
CA LYS A 416 29.69 -3.55 -7.88
C LYS A 416 28.55 -3.01 -8.76
N ALA A 417 27.41 -2.61 -8.18
CA ALA A 417 26.35 -1.98 -8.94
C ALA A 417 26.82 -0.66 -9.56
N THR A 418 26.57 -0.45 -10.85
CA THR A 418 26.97 0.76 -11.58
C THR A 418 25.75 1.55 -12.05
N LYS A 419 25.92 2.84 -12.34
CA LYS A 419 24.87 3.68 -12.92
C LYS A 419 24.27 3.04 -14.17
N ALA A 420 25.12 2.57 -15.09
CA ALA A 420 24.67 1.94 -16.33
C ALA A 420 23.87 0.66 -16.06
N GLY A 421 24.33 -0.19 -15.12
CA GLY A 421 23.64 -1.43 -14.77
C GLY A 421 22.30 -1.19 -14.09
N ILE A 422 22.21 -0.23 -13.18
CA ILE A 422 20.95 0.15 -12.51
C ILE A 422 19.92 0.65 -13.54
N ILE A 423 20.31 1.55 -14.43
CA ILE A 423 19.40 2.08 -15.48
C ILE A 423 18.99 0.96 -16.43
N ALA A 424 19.93 0.15 -16.91
CA ALA A 424 19.65 -0.97 -17.79
C ALA A 424 18.68 -1.97 -17.14
N GLY A 425 18.87 -2.29 -15.86
CA GLY A 425 17.98 -3.17 -15.09
C GLY A 425 16.55 -2.60 -15.00
N MET A 426 16.41 -1.34 -14.60
CA MET A 426 15.10 -0.67 -14.50
C MET A 426 14.36 -0.65 -15.86
N VAL A 427 15.07 -0.26 -16.92
CA VAL A 427 14.49 -0.16 -18.27
C VAL A 427 14.11 -1.56 -18.80
N ALA A 428 15.00 -2.54 -18.69
CA ALA A 428 14.72 -3.91 -19.14
C ALA A 428 13.55 -4.53 -18.39
N GLY A 429 13.52 -4.39 -17.04
CA GLY A 429 12.45 -4.90 -16.21
C GLY A 429 11.09 -4.32 -16.59
N PHE A 430 11.02 -3.00 -16.71
CA PHE A 430 9.80 -2.31 -17.13
C PHE A 430 9.35 -2.71 -18.54
N THR A 431 10.25 -2.63 -19.53
CA THR A 431 9.93 -2.90 -20.95
C THR A 431 9.45 -4.32 -21.16
N VAL A 432 10.14 -5.31 -20.55
CA VAL A 432 9.75 -6.72 -20.68
C VAL A 432 8.42 -6.98 -19.96
N CYS A 433 8.20 -6.41 -18.77
CA CYS A 433 6.94 -6.54 -18.05
C CYS A 433 5.76 -5.97 -18.86
N VAL A 434 5.91 -4.77 -19.42
CA VAL A 434 4.89 -4.14 -20.30
C VAL A 434 4.67 -4.96 -21.55
N GLY A 435 5.74 -5.34 -22.27
CA GLY A 435 5.65 -6.13 -23.49
C GLY A 435 4.95 -7.47 -23.27
N TRP A 436 5.27 -8.16 -22.16
CA TRP A 436 4.61 -9.40 -21.78
C TRP A 436 3.12 -9.24 -21.52
N LYS A 437 2.74 -8.16 -20.84
CA LYS A 437 1.32 -7.83 -20.61
C LYS A 437 0.59 -7.53 -21.91
N LEU A 438 1.19 -6.74 -22.81
CA LEU A 438 0.61 -6.41 -24.12
C LEU A 438 0.52 -7.62 -25.05
N ALA A 439 1.42 -8.60 -24.90
CA ALA A 439 1.37 -9.87 -25.61
C ALA A 439 0.28 -10.84 -25.09
N GLY A 440 -0.57 -10.39 -24.17
CA GLY A 440 -1.68 -11.19 -23.64
C GLY A 440 -1.27 -12.22 -22.56
N VAL A 441 -0.19 -11.95 -21.83
CA VAL A 441 0.29 -12.82 -20.73
C VAL A 441 0.57 -14.24 -21.23
N PRO A 442 1.57 -14.45 -22.11
CA PRO A 442 1.88 -15.75 -22.69
C PRO A 442 2.07 -16.83 -21.62
N PHE A 443 1.63 -18.05 -21.92
CA PHE A 443 1.67 -19.21 -21.02
C PHE A 443 0.94 -19.00 -19.68
N GLY A 444 0.10 -17.99 -19.55
CA GLY A 444 -0.55 -17.62 -18.27
C GLY A 444 0.42 -17.11 -17.20
N LEU A 445 1.70 -16.85 -17.55
CA LEU A 445 2.73 -16.44 -16.60
C LEU A 445 2.65 -14.94 -16.33
N GLY A 446 2.46 -14.55 -15.06
CA GLY A 446 2.37 -13.16 -14.63
C GLY A 446 3.55 -12.31 -15.10
N PRO A 447 3.32 -11.05 -15.59
CA PRO A 447 4.31 -10.24 -16.29
C PRO A 447 5.52 -9.82 -15.44
N THR A 448 5.38 -9.84 -14.11
CA THR A 448 6.49 -9.54 -13.19
C THR A 448 7.62 -10.56 -13.30
N VAL A 449 7.30 -11.83 -13.57
CA VAL A 449 8.30 -12.90 -13.63
C VAL A 449 9.33 -12.63 -14.73
N PRO A 450 8.95 -12.56 -16.03
CA PRO A 450 9.91 -12.28 -17.09
C PRO A 450 10.54 -10.88 -16.94
N GLY A 451 9.80 -9.89 -16.43
CA GLY A 451 10.32 -8.55 -16.16
C GLY A 451 11.42 -8.56 -15.10
N ALA A 452 11.23 -9.24 -13.97
CA ALA A 452 12.25 -9.35 -12.92
C ALA A 452 13.50 -10.12 -13.38
N ILE A 453 13.33 -11.17 -14.18
CA ILE A 453 14.45 -11.89 -14.78
C ILE A 453 15.25 -10.99 -15.73
N ALA A 454 14.58 -10.24 -16.60
CA ALA A 454 15.22 -9.29 -17.50
C ALA A 454 15.95 -8.17 -16.72
N CYS A 455 15.32 -7.64 -15.66
CA CYS A 455 15.93 -6.67 -14.76
C CYS A 455 17.21 -7.24 -14.13
N ALA A 456 17.16 -8.45 -13.56
CA ALA A 456 18.31 -9.09 -12.94
C ALA A 456 19.46 -9.31 -13.94
N ALA A 457 19.17 -9.86 -15.13
CA ALA A 457 20.14 -10.11 -16.18
C ALA A 457 20.82 -8.82 -16.67
N ALA A 458 20.03 -7.76 -16.95
CA ALA A 458 20.58 -6.49 -17.39
C ALA A 458 21.34 -5.77 -16.27
N LEU A 459 20.81 -5.72 -15.05
CA LEU A 459 21.45 -5.13 -13.88
C LEU A 459 22.82 -5.77 -13.63
N VAL A 460 22.87 -7.10 -13.55
CA VAL A 460 24.10 -7.83 -13.23
C VAL A 460 25.08 -7.77 -14.40
N GLY A 461 24.64 -8.10 -15.62
CA GLY A 461 25.49 -8.16 -16.80
C GLY A 461 26.14 -6.81 -17.12
N VAL A 462 25.34 -5.73 -17.17
CA VAL A 462 25.85 -4.38 -17.46
C VAL A 462 26.70 -3.83 -16.32
N SER A 463 26.32 -4.09 -15.04
CA SER A 463 27.16 -3.66 -13.92
C SER A 463 28.55 -4.32 -13.95
N LEU A 464 28.63 -5.63 -14.13
CA LEU A 464 29.92 -6.33 -14.19
C LEU A 464 30.78 -5.89 -15.38
N ALA A 465 30.16 -5.62 -16.54
CA ALA A 465 30.87 -5.13 -17.72
C ALA A 465 31.38 -3.68 -17.54
N THR A 466 30.70 -2.86 -16.74
CA THR A 466 31.05 -1.42 -16.60
C THR A 466 31.74 -1.08 -15.29
N TYR A 467 31.76 -1.95 -14.29
CA TYR A 467 32.27 -1.66 -12.94
C TYR A 467 33.73 -1.19 -12.93
N ARG A 468 34.61 -1.81 -13.71
CA ARG A 468 36.05 -1.39 -13.78
C ARG A 468 36.26 -0.06 -14.46
N LYS A 469 35.34 0.33 -15.39
CA LYS A 469 35.44 1.56 -16.19
C LYS A 469 34.79 2.75 -15.54
N ALA A 470 33.71 2.55 -14.79
CA ALA A 470 32.92 3.58 -14.17
C ALA A 470 32.38 3.10 -12.79
N PRO A 471 33.27 2.98 -11.77
CA PRO A 471 32.85 2.61 -10.43
C PRO A 471 31.94 3.70 -9.84
N THR A 472 30.92 3.29 -9.07
CA THR A 472 30.05 4.20 -8.35
C THR A 472 30.36 4.16 -6.85
N PRO A 473 30.19 5.28 -6.12
CA PRO A 473 30.41 5.29 -4.68
C PRO A 473 29.49 4.29 -3.98
N PHE A 474 30.02 3.61 -2.98
CA PHE A 474 29.22 2.76 -2.11
C PHE A 474 28.92 3.48 -0.79
N LEU A 475 27.66 3.74 -0.51
CA LEU A 475 27.24 4.44 0.70
C LEU A 475 27.15 3.45 1.86
N ASP A 476 28.23 3.33 2.63
CA ASP A 476 28.27 2.48 3.82
C ASP A 476 28.09 3.34 5.09
N PRO A 477 26.92 3.28 5.75
CA PRO A 477 26.67 4.12 6.92
C PRO A 477 27.51 3.75 8.14
N TYR A 478 28.19 2.60 8.13
CA TYR A 478 28.97 2.09 9.24
C TYR A 478 30.48 2.35 9.11
N GLN A 479 31.00 2.67 7.92
CA GLN A 479 32.42 2.99 7.72
C GLN A 479 32.84 4.29 8.41
N ASN A 480 31.93 5.28 8.52
CA ASN A 480 32.21 6.55 9.18
C ASN A 480 32.04 6.52 10.71
N ALA A 481 31.49 5.44 11.26
CA ALA A 481 31.32 5.30 12.72
C ALA A 481 32.59 4.81 13.45
N ALA A 482 33.55 4.24 12.72
CA ALA A 482 34.81 3.76 13.28
C ALA A 482 35.90 4.88 13.44
N GLY A 483 35.59 6.11 13.03
CA GLY A 483 36.49 7.26 13.07
C GLY A 483 36.02 8.44 13.95
N ARG A 484 34.98 8.24 14.78
CA ARG A 484 34.53 9.23 15.77
C ARG A 484 34.60 8.69 17.18
#